data_61e39db08ce0ed8411a7e46e906a24d0
#
_entry.id   61e39db08ce0ed8411a7e46e906a24d0
#
_cell.length_a   1.000
_cell.length_b   1.000
_cell.length_c   1.000
_cell.angle_alpha   90.00
_cell.angle_beta   90.00
_cell.angle_gamma   90.00
#
_symmetry.space_group_name_H-M   'P 1'
#
loop_
_entity.id
_entity.type
_entity.pdbx_description
1 polymer ?
#
loop_
_entity_poly.entity_id
_entity_poly.type
_entity_poly.pdbx_seq_one_letter_code
_entity_poly.pdbx_strand_id
1 'polypeptide(L)'
;MKQAKLNPTLFDKLTLGDRITSIIDQGRTELQDVNARSSEDASAVTQDRYTESALRASVRRELNWLLNTVNLAASEDLSRAPHVATSVLNYGCPDLTGRASTGKALEARTREIAEVIRRFEPRLDAQTLKIEAKPSVDLENSVSYVIHGDITSAVRALPVEYIASVEVETGQAVVQE
;
A
#
# COMPACT_ATOMS: atom_id res chain seq x y z
N MET A 1 -9.56 -11.81 26.89
CA MET A 1 -10.01 -11.07 25.69
C MET A 1 -9.46 -11.79 24.46
N LYS A 2 -10.31 -12.31 23.56
CA LYS A 2 -9.84 -12.90 22.29
C LYS A 2 -9.24 -11.78 21.44
N GLN A 3 -7.93 -11.84 21.16
CA GLN A 3 -7.32 -10.98 20.15
C GLN A 3 -7.98 -11.32 18.81
N ALA A 4 -8.56 -10.33 18.17
CA ALA A 4 -9.13 -10.52 16.87
C ALA A 4 -8.01 -10.68 15.85
N LYS A 5 -8.12 -11.70 15.01
CA LYS A 5 -7.11 -12.06 14.02
C LYS A 5 -7.15 -11.04 12.87
N LEU A 6 -6.04 -10.35 12.63
CA LEU A 6 -5.83 -9.57 11.43
C LEU A 6 -5.46 -10.55 10.30
N ASN A 7 -6.13 -10.43 9.16
CA ASN A 7 -5.88 -11.32 8.02
C ASN A 7 -4.81 -10.70 7.10
N PRO A 8 -3.62 -11.33 6.99
CA PRO A 8 -2.60 -10.92 6.03
C PRO A 8 -3.09 -11.15 4.59
N THR A 9 -2.57 -10.36 3.65
CA THR A 9 -2.81 -10.58 2.22
C THR A 9 -2.19 -11.91 1.75
N LEU A 10 -2.59 -12.38 0.56
CA LEU A 10 -1.97 -13.57 -0.02
C LEU A 10 -0.46 -13.37 -0.21
N PHE A 11 -0.05 -12.19 -0.65
CA PHE A 11 1.36 -11.84 -0.82
C PHE A 11 2.10 -11.87 0.53
N ASP A 12 1.53 -11.30 1.58
CA ASP A 12 2.12 -11.36 2.92
C ASP A 12 2.29 -12.81 3.39
N LYS A 13 1.32 -13.67 3.11
CA LYS A 13 1.41 -15.10 3.46
C LYS A 13 2.52 -15.82 2.71
N LEU A 14 2.74 -15.48 1.43
CA LEU A 14 3.79 -16.07 0.60
C LEU A 14 5.18 -15.59 1.02
N THR A 15 5.33 -14.31 1.34
CA THR A 15 6.63 -13.71 1.68
C THR A 15 7.01 -13.88 3.16
N LEU A 16 6.04 -14.22 4.02
CA LEU A 16 6.28 -14.41 5.45
C LEU A 16 7.25 -15.59 5.70
N GLY A 17 7.14 -16.66 4.90
CA GLY A 17 8.04 -17.81 4.95
C GLY A 17 9.50 -17.43 4.71
N ASP A 18 9.78 -16.63 3.69
CA ASP A 18 11.13 -16.19 3.33
C ASP A 18 11.76 -15.29 4.40
N ARG A 19 10.94 -14.39 5.01
CA ARG A 19 11.38 -13.52 6.10
C ARG A 19 11.73 -14.29 7.37
N ILE A 20 10.98 -15.35 7.68
CA ILE A 20 11.25 -16.20 8.83
C ILE A 20 12.54 -16.96 8.61
N THR A 21 12.78 -17.49 7.40
CA THR A 21 14.01 -18.19 7.05
C THR A 21 15.22 -17.27 7.20
N SER A 22 15.13 -16.02 6.74
CA SER A 22 16.22 -15.04 6.89
C SER A 22 16.48 -14.63 8.34
N ILE A 23 15.47 -14.53 9.18
CA ILE A 23 15.61 -14.21 10.61
C ILE A 23 16.19 -15.41 11.35
N ILE A 24 15.81 -16.64 10.99
CA ILE A 24 16.34 -17.88 11.57
C ILE A 24 17.82 -18.04 11.19
N ASP A 25 18.20 -17.75 9.95
CA ASP A 25 19.59 -17.81 9.51
C ASP A 25 20.47 -16.77 10.20
N GLN A 26 19.97 -15.56 10.45
CA GLN A 26 20.68 -14.54 11.24
C GLN A 26 20.76 -14.89 12.74
N GLY A 27 19.76 -15.58 13.28
CA GLY A 27 19.73 -16.02 14.68
C GLY A 27 20.47 -17.34 14.95
N ARG A 28 20.81 -18.10 13.90
CA ARG A 28 21.52 -19.37 14.04
C ARG A 28 22.97 -19.23 14.47
N THR A 29 23.52 -18.03 14.43
CA THR A 29 24.88 -17.76 14.89
C THR A 29 24.98 -17.67 16.43
N GLU A 30 23.88 -17.57 17.17
CA GLU A 30 23.90 -17.37 18.63
C GLU A 30 23.17 -18.43 19.48
N LEU A 31 22.43 -19.37 18.89
CA LEU A 31 21.66 -20.36 19.69
C LEU A 31 21.85 -21.80 19.15
N GLN A 32 22.94 -22.40 19.54
CA GLN A 32 23.21 -23.83 19.34
C GLN A 32 22.49 -24.74 20.35
N ASP A 33 21.34 -24.42 20.87
CA ASP A 33 20.62 -25.36 21.77
C ASP A 33 19.12 -25.04 21.85
N VAL A 34 18.32 -25.29 20.81
CA VAL A 34 16.92 -25.67 20.98
C VAL A 34 16.50 -26.66 19.91
N ASN A 35 16.39 -27.92 20.31
CA ASN A 35 15.93 -29.07 19.55
C ASN A 35 14.65 -28.82 18.75
N ALA A 36 14.73 -29.18 17.47
CA ALA A 36 13.70 -29.69 16.58
C ALA A 36 12.24 -29.66 17.13
N ARG A 37 11.54 -28.57 16.85
CA ARG A 37 10.08 -28.60 16.77
C ARG A 37 9.68 -28.50 15.29
N SER A 38 8.77 -29.41 14.93
CA SER A 38 8.32 -29.67 13.57
C SER A 38 7.87 -28.42 12.79
N SER A 39 8.10 -28.42 11.48
CA SER A 39 7.77 -27.36 10.51
C SER A 39 6.28 -26.94 10.51
N GLU A 40 5.38 -27.75 11.08
CA GLU A 40 3.97 -27.45 11.23
C GLU A 40 3.68 -26.42 12.35
N ASP A 41 4.45 -26.45 13.44
CA ASP A 41 4.31 -25.49 14.55
C ASP A 41 4.82 -24.09 14.16
N ALA A 42 5.80 -23.99 13.25
CA ALA A 42 6.29 -22.70 12.78
C ALA A 42 5.24 -21.92 11.98
N SER A 43 4.43 -22.60 11.17
CA SER A 43 3.35 -21.97 10.37
C SER A 43 2.20 -21.47 11.27
N ALA A 44 1.86 -22.19 12.32
CA ALA A 44 0.81 -21.82 13.26
C ALA A 44 1.21 -20.62 14.14
N VAL A 45 2.47 -20.56 14.57
CA VAL A 45 3.02 -19.47 15.40
C VAL A 45 3.07 -18.15 14.63
N THR A 46 3.24 -18.20 13.31
CA THR A 46 3.39 -17.01 12.47
C THR A 46 2.05 -16.34 12.18
N GLN A 47 0.98 -17.11 12.03
CA GLN A 47 -0.36 -16.57 11.77
C GLN A 47 -0.97 -15.80 12.97
N ASP A 48 -0.56 -16.14 14.19
CA ASP A 48 -1.07 -15.48 15.42
C ASP A 48 -0.39 -14.11 15.70
N ARG A 49 0.65 -13.74 14.95
CA ARG A 49 1.45 -12.52 15.18
C ARG A 49 1.36 -11.45 14.10
N TYR A 50 0.36 -11.49 13.23
CA TYR A 50 0.16 -10.40 12.28
C TYR A 50 -0.34 -9.16 13.04
N THR A 51 0.58 -8.24 13.28
CA THR A 51 0.36 -7.05 14.13
C THR A 51 -0.26 -5.90 13.34
N GLU A 52 -0.83 -4.92 14.04
CA GLU A 52 -1.30 -3.67 13.43
C GLU A 52 -0.18 -2.96 12.65
N SER A 53 1.05 -3.00 13.16
CA SER A 53 2.23 -2.46 12.49
C SER A 53 2.53 -3.17 11.17
N ALA A 54 2.43 -4.49 11.12
CA ALA A 54 2.59 -5.26 9.90
C ALA A 54 1.48 -4.95 8.88
N LEU A 55 0.24 -4.73 9.33
CA LEU A 55 -0.87 -4.34 8.49
C LEU A 55 -0.65 -2.95 7.88
N ARG A 56 -0.23 -1.96 8.67
CA ARG A 56 0.12 -0.62 8.19
C ARG A 56 1.24 -0.66 7.16
N ALA A 57 2.32 -1.41 7.46
CA ALA A 57 3.44 -1.58 6.55
C ALA A 57 3.02 -2.28 5.22
N SER A 58 2.08 -3.24 5.29
CA SER A 58 1.53 -3.91 4.11
C SER A 58 0.72 -2.93 3.25
N VAL A 59 -0.18 -2.13 3.84
CA VAL A 59 -0.96 -1.12 3.11
C VAL A 59 -0.02 -0.08 2.49
N ARG A 60 0.97 0.42 3.22
CA ARG A 60 1.97 1.36 2.70
C ARG A 60 2.70 0.80 1.48
N ARG A 61 3.15 -0.46 1.54
CA ARG A 61 3.81 -1.13 0.42
C ARG A 61 2.92 -1.22 -0.81
N GLU A 62 1.65 -1.57 -0.61
CA GLU A 62 0.71 -1.72 -1.72
C GLU A 62 0.29 -0.38 -2.31
N LEU A 63 0.16 0.67 -1.50
CA LEU A 63 0.03 2.04 -1.99
C LEU A 63 1.24 2.49 -2.81
N ASN A 64 2.45 2.14 -2.35
CA ASN A 64 3.67 2.46 -3.10
C ASN A 64 3.70 1.76 -4.46
N TRP A 65 3.28 0.50 -4.56
CA TRP A 65 3.16 -0.19 -5.84
C TRP A 65 2.07 0.42 -6.73
N LEU A 66 0.91 0.71 -6.16
CA LEU A 66 -0.23 1.29 -6.87
C LEU A 66 0.12 2.62 -7.52
N LEU A 67 0.78 3.52 -6.77
CA LEU A 67 1.16 4.85 -7.25
C LEU A 67 2.32 4.83 -8.26
N ASN A 68 3.16 3.80 -8.26
CA ASN A 68 4.26 3.62 -9.19
C ASN A 68 3.90 2.76 -10.42
N THR A 69 2.64 2.35 -10.55
CA THR A 69 2.17 1.58 -11.71
C THR A 69 1.30 2.49 -12.57
N VAL A 70 1.67 2.67 -13.83
CA VAL A 70 0.83 3.39 -14.80
C VAL A 70 -0.28 2.47 -15.30
N ASN A 71 -1.51 2.92 -15.24
CA ASN A 71 -2.67 2.13 -15.62
C ASN A 71 -2.82 1.99 -17.14
N LEU A 72 -3.57 0.98 -17.59
CA LEU A 72 -3.81 0.72 -19.01
C LEU A 72 -4.53 1.88 -19.71
N ALA A 73 -5.44 2.57 -18.99
CA ALA A 73 -6.18 3.71 -19.54
C ALA A 73 -5.29 4.90 -19.92
N ALA A 74 -4.05 4.96 -19.43
CA ALA A 74 -3.08 5.99 -19.82
C ALA A 74 -2.59 5.81 -21.28
N SER A 75 -2.61 4.58 -21.81
CA SER A 75 -2.14 4.25 -23.15
C SER A 75 -3.23 3.81 -24.11
N GLU A 76 -4.36 3.30 -23.58
CA GLU A 76 -5.44 2.69 -24.36
C GLU A 76 -6.79 3.33 -24.07
N ASP A 77 -7.58 3.59 -25.12
CA ASP A 77 -8.97 4.05 -24.97
C ASP A 77 -9.88 2.89 -24.51
N LEU A 78 -10.26 2.91 -23.23
CA LEU A 78 -11.13 1.90 -22.62
C LEU A 78 -12.62 2.25 -22.70
N SER A 79 -13.02 3.27 -23.46
CA SER A 79 -14.43 3.68 -23.60
C SER A 79 -15.33 2.56 -24.10
N ARG A 80 -14.80 1.66 -24.93
CA ARG A 80 -15.49 0.48 -25.50
C ARG A 80 -15.41 -0.76 -24.60
N ALA A 81 -14.66 -0.70 -23.50
CA ALA A 81 -14.42 -1.82 -22.60
C ALA A 81 -14.57 -1.38 -21.12
N PRO A 82 -15.76 -0.93 -20.67
CA PRO A 82 -15.97 -0.35 -19.35
C PRO A 82 -15.65 -1.34 -18.21
N HIS A 83 -15.81 -2.64 -18.44
CA HIS A 83 -15.43 -3.64 -17.44
C HIS A 83 -13.90 -3.79 -17.29
N VAL A 84 -13.13 -3.54 -18.35
CA VAL A 84 -11.67 -3.51 -18.28
C VAL A 84 -11.23 -2.28 -17.48
N ALA A 85 -11.84 -1.13 -17.72
CA ALA A 85 -11.52 0.12 -17.01
C ALA A 85 -11.67 -0.01 -15.47
N THR A 86 -12.53 -0.91 -15.00
CA THR A 86 -12.76 -1.13 -13.56
C THR A 86 -12.11 -2.40 -13.00
N SER A 87 -11.44 -3.18 -13.84
CA SER A 87 -10.80 -4.45 -13.46
C SER A 87 -9.34 -4.28 -13.06
N VAL A 88 -8.74 -5.35 -12.56
CA VAL A 88 -7.30 -5.43 -12.24
C VAL A 88 -6.40 -5.27 -13.47
N LEU A 89 -6.93 -5.41 -14.69
CA LEU A 89 -6.18 -5.12 -15.92
C LEU A 89 -5.84 -3.63 -16.05
N ASN A 90 -6.62 -2.76 -15.41
CA ASN A 90 -6.38 -1.33 -15.35
C ASN A 90 -5.81 -0.91 -13.97
N TYR A 91 -5.05 -1.81 -13.32
CA TYR A 91 -4.38 -1.52 -12.05
C TYR A 91 -3.33 -0.43 -12.22
N GLY A 92 -3.29 0.52 -11.28
CA GLY A 92 -2.34 1.62 -11.27
C GLY A 92 -3.00 2.99 -11.33
N CYS A 93 -2.18 4.02 -11.33
CA CYS A 93 -2.57 5.42 -11.45
C CYS A 93 -2.43 5.92 -12.89
N PRO A 94 -3.12 6.99 -13.29
CA PRO A 94 -2.72 7.77 -14.46
C PRO A 94 -1.26 8.21 -14.34
N ASP A 95 -0.64 8.53 -15.46
CA ASP A 95 0.72 9.04 -15.46
C ASP A 95 0.83 10.28 -14.55
N LEU A 96 1.69 10.19 -13.53
CA LEU A 96 1.92 11.24 -12.55
C LEU A 96 3.01 12.22 -12.93
N THR A 97 3.64 12.05 -14.10
CA THR A 97 4.65 12.98 -14.61
C THR A 97 4.06 14.36 -14.92
N GLY A 98 4.90 15.37 -14.89
CA GLY A 98 4.54 16.74 -15.22
C GLY A 98 3.92 17.52 -14.06
N ARG A 99 4.18 18.83 -14.05
CA ARG A 99 3.59 19.75 -13.08
C ARG A 99 2.11 19.96 -13.38
N ALA A 100 1.28 19.82 -12.37
CA ALA A 100 -0.05 20.38 -12.41
C ALA A 100 0.09 21.92 -12.40
N SER A 101 0.00 22.53 -13.57
CA SER A 101 0.24 23.96 -13.79
C SER A 101 -0.82 24.87 -13.16
N THR A 102 -1.93 24.31 -12.72
CA THR A 102 -3.02 25.04 -12.06
C THR A 102 -3.55 24.29 -10.86
N GLY A 103 -4.13 25.02 -9.88
CA GLY A 103 -4.82 24.40 -8.74
C GLY A 103 -5.91 23.40 -9.14
N LYS A 104 -6.64 23.69 -10.23
CA LYS A 104 -7.69 22.79 -10.76
C LYS A 104 -7.10 21.47 -11.29
N ALA A 105 -5.95 21.51 -11.95
CA ALA A 105 -5.28 20.30 -12.42
C ALA A 105 -4.77 19.46 -11.25
N LEU A 106 -4.28 20.09 -10.19
CA LEU A 106 -3.85 19.42 -8.98
C LEU A 106 -5.04 18.77 -8.26
N GLU A 107 -6.17 19.47 -8.14
CA GLU A 107 -7.41 18.90 -7.58
C GLU A 107 -7.96 17.73 -8.40
N ALA A 108 -7.88 17.81 -9.74
CA ALA A 108 -8.28 16.71 -10.60
C ALA A 108 -7.41 15.47 -10.37
N ARG A 109 -6.09 15.66 -10.34
CA ARG A 109 -5.13 14.57 -10.06
C ARG A 109 -5.36 13.97 -8.66
N THR A 110 -5.60 14.79 -7.66
CA THR A 110 -5.93 14.32 -6.29
C THR A 110 -7.19 13.45 -6.28
N ARG A 111 -8.22 13.81 -7.04
CA ARG A 111 -9.45 13.01 -7.17
C ARG A 111 -9.20 11.69 -7.89
N GLU A 112 -8.41 11.70 -8.96
CA GLU A 112 -8.02 10.48 -9.71
C GLU A 112 -7.27 9.50 -8.79
N ILE A 113 -6.29 9.98 -8.03
CA ILE A 113 -5.57 9.17 -7.04
C ILE A 113 -6.54 8.58 -6.00
N ALA A 114 -7.48 9.39 -5.49
CA ALA A 114 -8.47 8.93 -4.52
C ALA A 114 -9.37 7.82 -5.09
N GLU A 115 -9.79 7.92 -6.35
CA GLU A 115 -10.61 6.90 -7.02
C GLU A 115 -9.84 5.61 -7.21
N VAL A 116 -8.57 5.70 -7.60
CA VAL A 116 -7.69 4.54 -7.78
C VAL A 116 -7.47 3.83 -6.45
N ILE A 117 -7.18 4.56 -5.38
CA ILE A 117 -7.00 3.98 -4.04
C ILE A 117 -8.30 3.31 -3.56
N ARG A 118 -9.46 3.94 -3.69
CA ARG A 118 -10.76 3.32 -3.33
C ARG A 118 -11.03 2.03 -4.08
N ARG A 119 -10.54 1.94 -5.31
CA ARG A 119 -10.76 0.75 -6.16
C ARG A 119 -9.83 -0.39 -5.84
N PHE A 120 -8.55 -0.10 -5.63
CA PHE A 120 -7.51 -1.12 -5.57
C PHE A 120 -6.95 -1.38 -4.16
N GLU A 121 -7.29 -0.51 -3.17
CA GLU A 121 -6.92 -0.72 -1.78
C GLU A 121 -8.17 -0.80 -0.88
N PRO A 122 -8.89 -1.93 -0.92
CA PRO A 122 -10.16 -2.08 -0.20
C PRO A 122 -10.00 -2.13 1.33
N ARG A 123 -8.78 -2.21 1.86
CA ARG A 123 -8.51 -2.16 3.31
C ARG A 123 -8.64 -0.75 3.85
N LEU A 124 -8.45 0.28 3.02
CA LEU A 124 -8.77 1.65 3.38
C LEU A 124 -10.27 1.90 3.20
N ASP A 125 -10.92 2.38 4.25
CA ASP A 125 -12.34 2.70 4.20
C ASP A 125 -12.58 3.86 3.23
N ALA A 126 -13.36 3.60 2.19
CA ALA A 126 -13.70 4.59 1.16
C ALA A 126 -14.42 5.82 1.72
N GLN A 127 -15.12 5.70 2.87
CA GLN A 127 -15.86 6.80 3.49
C GLN A 127 -14.95 7.74 4.29
N THR A 128 -13.88 7.22 4.89
CA THR A 128 -12.92 8.02 5.66
C THR A 128 -11.75 8.50 4.82
N LEU A 129 -11.54 7.92 3.62
CA LEU A 129 -10.43 8.28 2.74
C LEU A 129 -10.52 9.73 2.28
N LYS A 130 -9.52 10.52 2.67
CA LYS A 130 -9.30 11.91 2.26
C LYS A 130 -7.87 12.06 1.75
N ILE A 131 -7.70 12.78 0.65
CA ILE A 131 -6.39 13.07 0.09
C ILE A 131 -6.25 14.57 -0.09
N GLU A 132 -5.15 15.11 0.38
CA GLU A 132 -4.79 16.51 0.27
C GLU A 132 -3.44 16.63 -0.45
N ALA A 133 -3.40 17.44 -1.49
CA ALA A 133 -2.13 17.77 -2.13
C ALA A 133 -1.48 18.96 -1.44
N LYS A 134 -0.21 18.82 -1.08
CA LYS A 134 0.61 19.89 -0.49
C LYS A 134 1.83 20.13 -1.35
N PRO A 135 2.27 21.38 -1.55
CA PRO A 135 3.58 21.64 -2.12
C PRO A 135 4.63 20.95 -1.23
N SER A 136 5.56 20.22 -1.84
CA SER A 136 6.65 19.64 -1.06
C SER A 136 7.55 20.75 -0.53
N VAL A 137 7.86 20.69 0.76
CA VAL A 137 8.76 21.66 1.42
C VAL A 137 10.23 21.28 1.17
N ASP A 138 10.48 19.99 0.96
CA ASP A 138 11.84 19.45 0.94
C ASP A 138 12.44 19.24 -0.47
N LEU A 139 11.61 19.26 -1.51
CA LEU A 139 12.05 19.02 -2.90
C LEU A 139 11.34 19.98 -3.85
N GLU A 140 12.09 20.84 -4.50
CA GLU A 140 11.57 21.88 -5.44
C GLU A 140 10.76 21.31 -6.61
N ASN A 141 10.94 20.03 -6.95
CA ASN A 141 10.30 19.33 -8.07
C ASN A 141 9.40 18.16 -7.64
N SER A 142 8.78 18.23 -6.46
CA SER A 142 7.87 17.19 -6.01
C SER A 142 6.55 17.73 -5.47
N VAL A 143 5.52 16.89 -5.54
CA VAL A 143 4.22 17.14 -4.95
C VAL A 143 3.96 16.07 -3.91
N SER A 144 3.59 16.48 -2.70
CA SER A 144 3.21 15.55 -1.63
C SER A 144 1.70 15.42 -1.55
N TYR A 145 1.22 14.18 -1.56
CA TYR A 145 -0.18 13.82 -1.31
C TYR A 145 -0.28 13.20 0.07
N VAL A 146 -1.02 13.86 0.96
CA VAL A 146 -1.30 13.33 2.30
C VAL A 146 -2.59 12.51 2.22
N ILE A 147 -2.48 11.24 2.51
CA ILE A 147 -3.55 10.24 2.43
C ILE A 147 -4.00 9.92 3.85
N HIS A 148 -5.17 10.40 4.25
CA HIS A 148 -5.79 10.07 5.53
C HIS A 148 -6.89 9.04 5.32
N GLY A 149 -7.02 8.12 6.24
CA GLY A 149 -8.10 7.13 6.22
C GLY A 149 -8.04 6.18 7.39
N ASP A 150 -9.02 5.31 7.47
CA ASP A 150 -9.05 4.24 8.45
C ASP A 150 -8.80 2.91 7.74
N ILE A 151 -7.89 2.11 8.26
CA ILE A 151 -7.76 0.72 7.82
C ILE A 151 -8.89 -0.07 8.48
N THR A 152 -9.73 -0.69 7.65
CA THR A 152 -10.76 -1.61 8.12
C THR A 152 -10.12 -2.89 8.60
N SER A 153 -10.17 -3.14 9.89
CA SER A 153 -9.74 -4.40 10.49
C SER A 153 -10.92 -5.12 11.13
N ALA A 154 -10.78 -6.42 11.37
CA ALA A 154 -11.83 -7.23 12.02
C ALA A 154 -12.14 -6.79 13.46
N VAL A 155 -11.34 -5.89 14.03
CA VAL A 155 -11.43 -5.49 15.46
C VAL A 155 -11.94 -4.08 15.62
N ARG A 156 -11.32 -3.16 14.91
CA ARG A 156 -11.58 -1.72 14.99
C ARG A 156 -11.03 -1.01 13.78
N ALA A 157 -11.55 0.18 13.49
CA ALA A 157 -10.94 1.09 12.56
C ALA A 157 -9.57 1.56 13.10
N LEU A 158 -8.56 1.52 12.25
CA LEU A 158 -7.21 1.97 12.57
C LEU A 158 -6.93 3.24 11.77
N PRO A 159 -6.92 4.42 12.38
CA PRO A 159 -6.58 5.65 11.69
C PRO A 159 -5.13 5.60 11.20
N VAL A 160 -4.93 6.01 9.95
CA VAL A 160 -3.61 6.07 9.31
C VAL A 160 -3.46 7.36 8.54
N GLU A 161 -2.22 7.79 8.45
CA GLU A 161 -1.79 8.89 7.60
C GLU A 161 -0.57 8.42 6.81
N TYR A 162 -0.65 8.50 5.49
CA TYR A 162 0.48 8.22 4.61
C TYR A 162 0.81 9.46 3.80
N ILE A 163 2.09 9.73 3.61
CA ILE A 163 2.57 10.81 2.77
C ILE A 163 3.20 10.20 1.53
N ALA A 164 2.58 10.45 0.38
CA ALA A 164 3.10 10.05 -0.93
C ALA A 164 3.79 11.26 -1.58
N SER A 165 5.10 11.25 -1.63
CA SER A 165 5.89 12.27 -2.35
C SER A 165 6.12 11.80 -3.78
N VAL A 166 5.63 12.56 -4.75
CA VAL A 166 5.72 12.26 -6.18
C VAL A 166 6.67 13.24 -6.83
N GLU A 167 7.73 12.72 -7.44
CA GLU A 167 8.65 13.50 -8.24
C GLU A 167 8.01 13.88 -9.58
N VAL A 168 8.04 15.17 -9.91
CA VAL A 168 7.32 15.71 -11.06
C VAL A 168 7.93 15.26 -12.39
N GLU A 169 9.24 15.05 -12.46
CA GLU A 169 9.94 14.69 -13.69
C GLU A 169 9.77 13.24 -14.06
N THR A 170 9.87 12.36 -13.07
CA THR A 170 9.84 10.89 -13.27
C THR A 170 8.48 10.26 -12.99
N GLY A 171 7.60 10.98 -12.27
CA GLY A 171 6.35 10.44 -11.77
C GLY A 171 6.54 9.42 -10.63
N GLN A 172 7.78 9.19 -10.17
CA GLN A 172 8.07 8.23 -9.13
C GLN A 172 7.49 8.68 -7.78
N ALA A 173 6.77 7.80 -7.13
CA ALA A 173 6.16 8.01 -5.83
C ALA A 173 6.91 7.26 -4.74
N VAL A 174 7.11 7.91 -3.59
CA VAL A 174 7.61 7.28 -2.35
C VAL A 174 6.58 7.49 -1.27
N VAL A 175 6.08 6.39 -0.69
CA VAL A 175 5.05 6.41 0.36
C VAL A 175 5.69 6.16 1.73
N GLN A 176 5.45 7.09 2.65
CA GLN A 176 5.91 7.04 4.04
C GLN A 176 4.70 7.13 4.98
N GLU A 177 4.87 6.69 6.24
CA GLU A 177 3.91 6.84 7.33
C GLU A 177 4.44 7.87 8.32
#